data_7a9b8ea60a0a3a2e37da5ff0443ccf8f
#
_entry.id   7a9b8ea60a0a3a2e37da5ff0443ccf8f
#
_cell.length_a   1.000
_cell.length_b   1.000
_cell.length_c   1.000
_cell.angle_alpha   90.00
_cell.angle_beta   90.00
_cell.angle_gamma   90.00
#
_symmetry.space_group_name_H-M   'P 1'
#
loop_
_entity.id
_entity.type
_entity.pdbx_description
1 polymer ?
#
loop_
_entity_poly.entity_id
_entity_poly.type
_entity_poly.pdbx_seq_one_letter_code
_entity_poly.pdbx_strand_id
1 'polypeptide(L)'
;HGLLRRQRQMCIRDSFIKYVDPKMYSEYLLERYKKSAPATPRPKFDFKPAFEDRTILDDLKSIKQLDDEHPAKQYVIGRKIPSEFYDKLFFCDKFGQLVNKVKPNTYKTKDHPRLIIPFYDTTGKLFAFQGRAFGNEQPKYLTIKLDENKQKVYGLERVNFQRQVYITEGPIDSLFVDNCIAAAGADLVLKNKIPNDQVTYIFDNEPRNREIIKRMYSVVEKDYNLVVWPDDMRHKDINDIIISGTSKAELLDLLNKNTYSKLSALTKLNEYKKV
;
A
#
# COMPACT_ATOMS: atom_id res chain seq x y z
N HIS A 1 -35.87 33.87 -18.96
CA HIS A 1 -35.17 35.19 -18.86
C HIS A 1 -35.37 35.91 -17.50
N GLY A 2 -36.49 35.74 -16.79
CA GLY A 2 -36.76 36.39 -15.50
C GLY A 2 -35.90 35.90 -14.33
N LEU A 3 -35.57 34.61 -14.25
CA LEU A 3 -34.77 34.01 -13.17
C LEU A 3 -33.29 34.46 -13.21
N LEU A 4 -32.70 34.57 -14.41
CA LEU A 4 -31.30 35.01 -14.58
C LEU A 4 -31.15 36.51 -14.26
N ARG A 5 -32.16 37.31 -14.52
CA ARG A 5 -32.16 38.74 -14.16
C ARG A 5 -32.22 38.95 -12.65
N ARG A 6 -33.04 38.18 -11.93
CA ARG A 6 -33.10 38.20 -10.45
C ARG A 6 -31.79 37.74 -9.81
N GLN A 7 -31.17 36.69 -10.33
CA GLN A 7 -29.87 36.22 -9.82
C GLN A 7 -28.75 37.25 -10.02
N ARG A 8 -28.67 37.91 -11.18
CA ARG A 8 -27.70 38.99 -11.41
C ARG A 8 -27.89 40.19 -10.48
N GLN A 9 -29.11 40.61 -10.25
CA GLN A 9 -29.40 41.73 -9.32
C GLN A 9 -29.06 41.38 -7.86
N MET A 10 -29.25 40.11 -7.45
CA MET A 10 -28.84 39.64 -6.13
C MET A 10 -27.32 39.63 -5.96
N CYS A 11 -26.58 39.13 -6.94
CA CYS A 11 -25.10 39.11 -6.88
C CYS A 11 -24.49 40.52 -6.81
N ILE A 12 -25.04 41.48 -7.56
CA ILE A 12 -24.57 42.87 -7.54
C ILE A 12 -24.82 43.51 -6.16
N ARG A 13 -26.00 43.29 -5.59
CA ARG A 13 -26.38 43.83 -4.28
C ARG A 13 -25.52 43.22 -3.15
N ASP A 14 -25.32 41.92 -3.18
CA ASP A 14 -24.51 41.21 -2.19
C ASP A 14 -23.02 41.65 -2.24
N SER A 15 -22.49 41.84 -3.44
CA SER A 15 -21.15 42.36 -3.65
C SER A 15 -20.98 43.81 -3.20
N PHE A 16 -21.99 44.65 -3.47
CA PHE A 16 -21.96 46.05 -3.08
C PHE A 16 -22.01 46.23 -1.56
N ILE A 17 -22.91 45.55 -0.84
CA ILE A 17 -23.01 45.62 0.63
C ILE A 17 -21.72 45.09 1.27
N LYS A 18 -21.15 44.02 0.77
CA LYS A 18 -19.86 43.44 1.25
C LYS A 18 -18.70 44.42 1.12
N TYR A 19 -18.68 45.22 0.05
CA TYR A 19 -17.62 46.19 -0.21
C TYR A 19 -17.78 47.46 0.63
N VAL A 20 -19.02 47.96 0.85
CA VAL A 20 -19.29 49.24 1.53
C VAL A 20 -19.26 49.08 3.06
N ASP A 21 -19.84 48.01 3.59
CA ASP A 21 -19.84 47.73 5.05
C ASP A 21 -19.85 46.22 5.33
N PRO A 22 -18.67 45.63 5.64
CA PRO A 22 -18.57 44.22 5.95
C PRO A 22 -19.37 43.76 7.17
N LYS A 23 -19.63 44.68 8.14
CA LYS A 23 -20.40 44.37 9.34
C LYS A 23 -21.89 44.27 9.02
N MET A 24 -22.40 45.23 8.28
CA MET A 24 -23.77 45.22 7.77
C MET A 24 -24.03 44.04 6.83
N TYR A 25 -23.01 43.60 6.07
CA TYR A 25 -23.11 42.40 5.24
C TYR A 25 -23.33 41.12 6.06
N SER A 26 -22.64 40.98 7.19
CA SER A 26 -22.83 39.86 8.10
C SER A 26 -24.24 39.82 8.71
N GLU A 27 -24.78 40.97 9.10
CA GLU A 27 -26.13 41.08 9.62
C GLU A 27 -27.19 40.81 8.54
N TYR A 28 -26.98 41.29 7.33
CA TYR A 28 -27.82 41.01 6.16
C TYR A 28 -27.86 39.51 5.83
N LEU A 29 -26.74 38.84 5.88
CA LEU A 29 -26.68 37.37 5.67
C LEU A 29 -27.45 36.61 6.77
N LEU A 30 -27.31 37.00 8.03
CA LEU A 30 -28.04 36.39 9.15
C LEU A 30 -29.53 36.54 9.03
N GLU A 31 -30.04 37.75 8.63
CA GLU A 31 -31.46 37.97 8.39
C GLU A 31 -32.01 37.18 7.20
N ARG A 32 -31.22 37.06 6.14
CA ARG A 32 -31.59 36.31 4.94
C ARG A 32 -31.69 34.80 5.24
N TYR A 33 -30.76 34.26 6.00
CA TYR A 33 -30.82 32.85 6.45
C TYR A 33 -32.00 32.62 7.42
N LYS A 34 -32.35 33.58 8.27
CA LYS A 34 -33.53 33.46 9.13
C LYS A 34 -34.85 33.49 8.34
N LYS A 35 -34.93 34.25 7.24
CA LYS A 35 -36.15 34.37 6.40
C LYS A 35 -36.28 33.28 5.34
N SER A 36 -35.20 32.55 5.01
CA SER A 36 -35.20 31.52 3.98
C SER A 36 -35.18 30.10 4.53
N ALA A 37 -35.46 29.89 5.81
CA ALA A 37 -35.69 28.59 6.37
C ALA A 37 -37.09 28.10 5.96
N PRO A 38 -37.26 27.24 4.96
CA PRO A 38 -38.54 26.59 4.75
C PRO A 38 -38.76 25.67 5.95
N ALA A 39 -39.99 25.61 6.41
CA ALA A 39 -40.44 24.64 7.42
C ALA A 39 -40.53 23.21 6.83
N THR A 40 -39.53 22.81 6.12
CA THR A 40 -39.32 21.41 5.77
C THR A 40 -38.66 20.74 6.97
N PRO A 41 -39.18 19.59 7.46
CA PRO A 41 -38.52 18.87 8.49
C PRO A 41 -37.08 18.61 8.00
N ARG A 42 -36.08 19.02 8.80
CA ARG A 42 -34.68 18.70 8.53
C ARG A 42 -34.62 17.18 8.30
N PRO A 43 -34.10 16.69 7.17
CA PRO A 43 -33.86 15.29 7.04
C PRO A 43 -33.10 14.90 8.30
N LYS A 44 -33.67 14.01 9.11
CA LYS A 44 -32.91 13.34 10.16
C LYS A 44 -31.82 12.61 9.40
N PHE A 45 -30.65 13.22 9.32
CA PHE A 45 -29.45 12.44 9.04
C PHE A 45 -29.35 11.50 10.23
N ASP A 46 -29.78 10.27 10.05
CA ASP A 46 -29.32 9.17 10.85
C ASP A 46 -27.81 9.12 10.58
N PHE A 47 -27.06 9.92 11.35
CA PHE A 47 -25.69 9.57 11.63
C PHE A 47 -25.77 8.24 12.40
N LYS A 48 -25.92 7.15 11.65
CA LYS A 48 -25.37 5.92 12.13
C LYS A 48 -23.91 6.27 12.30
N PRO A 49 -23.36 6.28 13.54
CA PRO A 49 -21.93 6.32 13.68
C PRO A 49 -21.46 5.23 12.69
N ALA A 50 -20.60 5.56 11.75
CA ALA A 50 -19.90 4.56 11.03
C ALA A 50 -19.17 3.81 12.15
N PHE A 51 -19.77 2.71 12.63
CA PHE A 51 -19.04 1.72 13.38
C PHE A 51 -17.96 1.35 12.38
N GLU A 52 -16.74 1.82 12.62
CA GLU A 52 -15.58 1.28 11.95
C GLU A 52 -15.73 -0.22 12.18
N ASP A 53 -16.01 -0.96 11.10
CA ASP A 53 -16.22 -2.39 11.18
C ASP A 53 -15.00 -2.95 11.86
N ARG A 54 -15.17 -3.43 13.10
CA ARG A 54 -14.08 -3.88 13.95
C ARG A 54 -13.28 -4.91 13.17
N THR A 55 -12.04 -4.59 12.87
CA THR A 55 -11.17 -5.46 12.08
C THR A 55 -10.55 -6.51 13.00
N ILE A 56 -10.10 -7.62 12.43
CA ILE A 56 -9.37 -8.65 13.18
C ILE A 56 -8.06 -8.15 13.77
N LEU A 57 -7.59 -6.96 13.33
CA LEU A 57 -6.34 -6.33 13.77
C LEU A 57 -6.52 -5.52 15.05
N ASP A 58 -7.75 -5.11 15.39
CA ASP A 58 -8.04 -4.25 16.53
C ASP A 58 -7.70 -4.90 17.88
N ASP A 59 -7.66 -6.24 17.90
CA ASP A 59 -7.25 -7.02 19.07
C ASP A 59 -5.72 -7.23 19.14
N LEU A 60 -4.95 -6.75 18.15
CA LEU A 60 -3.50 -6.92 18.06
C LEU A 60 -2.77 -5.63 18.42
N LYS A 61 -1.59 -5.77 19.05
CA LYS A 61 -0.70 -4.62 19.25
C LYS A 61 0.11 -4.35 17.98
N SER A 62 0.15 -3.08 17.54
CA SER A 62 1.08 -2.68 16.50
C SER A 62 2.53 -2.74 17.01
N ILE A 63 3.49 -2.87 16.10
CA ILE A 63 4.93 -2.84 16.45
C ILE A 63 5.30 -1.54 17.20
N LYS A 64 4.63 -0.43 16.88
CA LYS A 64 4.80 0.84 17.57
C LYS A 64 4.42 0.79 19.05
N GLN A 65 3.38 0.01 19.39
CA GLN A 65 2.86 -0.12 20.75
C GLN A 65 3.62 -1.11 21.64
N LEU A 66 4.57 -1.85 21.07
CA LEU A 66 5.41 -2.79 21.80
C LEU A 66 6.57 -2.05 22.48
N ASP A 67 7.03 -2.59 23.61
CA ASP A 67 8.23 -2.14 24.27
C ASP A 67 9.45 -2.32 23.36
N ASP A 68 10.48 -1.47 23.52
CA ASP A 68 11.66 -1.52 22.68
C ASP A 68 12.41 -2.86 22.77
N GLU A 69 12.42 -3.46 23.94
CA GLU A 69 13.03 -4.79 24.20
C GLU A 69 12.20 -5.98 23.65
N HIS A 70 10.98 -5.74 23.16
CA HIS A 70 10.13 -6.82 22.68
C HIS A 70 10.74 -7.50 21.44
N PRO A 71 10.86 -8.85 21.39
CA PRO A 71 11.54 -9.57 20.31
C PRO A 71 11.00 -9.24 18.90
N ALA A 72 9.69 -9.03 18.75
CA ALA A 72 9.10 -8.64 17.46
C ALA A 72 9.51 -7.24 17.03
N LYS A 73 9.66 -6.28 17.96
CA LYS A 73 10.14 -4.94 17.67
C LYS A 73 11.62 -4.96 17.31
N GLN A 74 12.43 -5.70 18.07
CA GLN A 74 13.84 -5.90 17.76
C GLN A 74 14.06 -6.55 16.39
N TYR A 75 13.20 -7.50 16.02
CA TYR A 75 13.21 -8.09 14.68
C TYR A 75 12.98 -7.05 13.57
N VAL A 76 11.99 -6.16 13.74
CA VAL A 76 11.66 -5.10 12.78
C VAL A 76 12.79 -4.06 12.69
N ILE A 77 13.36 -3.67 13.84
CA ILE A 77 14.54 -2.79 13.93
C ILE A 77 15.76 -3.43 13.23
N GLY A 78 16.04 -4.69 13.51
CA GLY A 78 17.15 -5.43 12.89
C GLY A 78 17.05 -5.55 11.37
N ARG A 79 15.81 -5.55 10.85
CA ARG A 79 15.54 -5.48 9.40
C ARG A 79 15.58 -4.07 8.84
N LYS A 80 15.86 -3.06 9.64
CA LYS A 80 15.89 -1.64 9.27
C LYS A 80 14.58 -1.16 8.64
N ILE A 81 13.44 -1.79 8.97
CA ILE A 81 12.13 -1.35 8.47
C ILE A 81 11.89 0.09 8.93
N PRO A 82 11.49 1.02 8.03
CA PRO A 82 11.26 2.42 8.40
C PRO A 82 10.18 2.55 9.50
N SER A 83 10.44 3.41 10.49
CA SER A 83 9.57 3.57 11.67
C SER A 83 8.15 4.06 11.34
N GLU A 84 7.98 4.69 10.18
CA GLU A 84 6.67 5.10 9.64
C GLU A 84 5.72 3.92 9.35
N PHE A 85 6.24 2.68 9.32
CA PHE A 85 5.43 1.48 9.14
C PHE A 85 5.15 0.72 10.44
N TYR A 86 5.69 1.16 11.59
CA TYR A 86 5.53 0.43 12.85
C TYR A 86 4.10 0.42 13.36
N ASP A 87 3.28 1.41 13.02
CA ASP A 87 1.85 1.45 13.33
C ASP A 87 0.99 0.61 12.35
N LYS A 88 1.58 0.19 11.23
CA LYS A 88 0.92 -0.61 10.18
C LYS A 88 1.29 -2.09 10.21
N LEU A 89 2.22 -2.47 11.06
CA LEU A 89 2.66 -3.85 11.28
C LEU A 89 2.26 -4.29 12.68
N PHE A 90 1.77 -5.53 12.83
CA PHE A 90 1.24 -5.98 14.10
C PHE A 90 1.96 -7.24 14.59
N PHE A 91 1.96 -7.43 15.89
CA PHE A 91 2.41 -8.65 16.53
C PHE A 91 1.22 -9.55 16.85
N CYS A 92 1.32 -10.82 16.49
CA CYS A 92 0.36 -11.83 16.86
C CYS A 92 1.08 -13.00 17.54
N ASP A 93 0.80 -13.21 18.83
CA ASP A 93 1.38 -14.30 19.61
C ASP A 93 0.87 -15.68 19.15
N LYS A 94 -0.43 -15.77 18.85
CA LYS A 94 -1.13 -17.00 18.48
C LYS A 94 -1.74 -16.89 17.08
N PHE A 95 -0.87 -16.98 16.07
CA PHE A 95 -1.25 -16.78 14.68
C PHE A 95 -2.31 -17.81 14.21
N GLY A 96 -2.16 -19.07 14.59
CA GLY A 96 -3.11 -20.12 14.22
C GLY A 96 -4.51 -19.88 14.77
N GLN A 97 -4.62 -19.36 16.00
CA GLN A 97 -5.91 -18.99 16.58
C GLN A 97 -6.52 -17.80 15.81
N LEU A 98 -5.73 -16.79 15.46
CA LEU A 98 -6.18 -15.66 14.63
C LEU A 98 -6.72 -16.15 13.28
N VAL A 99 -5.98 -17.02 12.59
CA VAL A 99 -6.39 -17.59 11.30
C VAL A 99 -7.71 -18.38 11.44
N ASN A 100 -7.80 -19.24 12.43
CA ASN A 100 -8.98 -20.09 12.62
C ASN A 100 -10.22 -19.31 13.11
N LYS A 101 -10.05 -18.16 13.75
CA LYS A 101 -11.14 -17.22 14.06
C LYS A 101 -11.79 -16.67 12.79
N VAL A 102 -10.99 -16.47 11.72
CA VAL A 102 -11.44 -15.91 10.44
C VAL A 102 -11.85 -16.99 9.45
N LYS A 103 -11.03 -18.05 9.36
CA LYS A 103 -11.24 -19.21 8.49
C LYS A 103 -11.09 -20.49 9.31
N PRO A 104 -12.21 -21.02 9.86
CA PRO A 104 -12.17 -22.20 10.70
C PRO A 104 -11.45 -23.39 10.01
N ASN A 105 -10.71 -24.16 10.80
CA ASN A 105 -9.98 -25.36 10.34
C ASN A 105 -8.90 -25.13 9.27
N THR A 106 -8.46 -23.90 9.06
CA THR A 106 -7.42 -23.59 8.05
C THR A 106 -6.02 -23.85 8.61
N TYR A 107 -5.74 -23.46 9.87
CA TYR A 107 -4.44 -23.63 10.49
C TYR A 107 -4.46 -24.85 11.43
N LYS A 108 -3.68 -25.88 11.09
CA LYS A 108 -3.68 -27.18 11.79
C LYS A 108 -2.35 -27.53 12.45
N THR A 109 -1.32 -26.71 12.28
CA THR A 109 0.01 -26.93 12.84
C THR A 109 0.14 -26.30 14.23
N LYS A 110 1.27 -26.59 14.93
CA LYS A 110 1.58 -25.96 16.22
C LYS A 110 1.60 -24.45 16.06
N ASP A 111 0.90 -23.76 16.93
CA ASP A 111 0.80 -22.30 16.91
C ASP A 111 2.13 -21.64 17.32
N HIS A 112 2.43 -20.49 16.73
CA HIS A 112 3.63 -19.72 17.02
C HIS A 112 3.43 -18.23 16.65
N PRO A 113 4.21 -17.33 17.27
CA PRO A 113 4.09 -15.91 17.01
C PRO A 113 4.51 -15.56 15.57
N ARG A 114 3.82 -14.53 15.00
CA ARG A 114 4.14 -13.99 13.68
C ARG A 114 4.00 -12.47 13.65
N LEU A 115 4.79 -11.85 12.77
CA LEU A 115 4.55 -10.49 12.31
C LEU A 115 3.39 -10.51 11.33
N ILE A 116 2.38 -9.69 11.58
CA ILE A 116 1.22 -9.51 10.70
C ILE A 116 1.44 -8.30 9.81
N ILE A 117 1.31 -8.54 8.52
CA ILE A 117 1.40 -7.53 7.46
C ILE A 117 0.00 -7.45 6.82
N PRO A 118 -0.80 -6.41 7.12
CA PRO A 118 -2.15 -6.26 6.57
C PRO A 118 -2.12 -5.81 5.11
N PHE A 119 -3.07 -6.29 4.31
CA PHE A 119 -3.26 -5.89 2.92
C PHE A 119 -4.56 -5.11 2.81
N TYR A 120 -4.45 -3.83 2.50
CA TYR A 120 -5.57 -2.93 2.28
C TYR A 120 -5.76 -2.66 0.80
N ASP A 121 -7.01 -2.46 0.40
CA ASP A 121 -7.32 -2.00 -0.95
C ASP A 121 -7.16 -0.47 -1.07
N THR A 122 -7.42 0.06 -2.26
CA THR A 122 -7.32 1.51 -2.55
C THR A 122 -8.28 2.38 -1.75
N THR A 123 -9.27 1.80 -1.07
CA THR A 123 -10.22 2.49 -0.17
C THR A 123 -9.80 2.39 1.30
N GLY A 124 -8.70 1.68 1.60
CA GLY A 124 -8.25 1.41 2.96
C GLY A 124 -8.96 0.23 3.64
N LYS A 125 -9.77 -0.55 2.92
CA LYS A 125 -10.44 -1.72 3.48
C LYS A 125 -9.50 -2.92 3.52
N LEU A 126 -9.38 -3.56 4.70
CA LEU A 126 -8.61 -4.79 4.89
C LEU A 126 -9.23 -5.94 4.08
N PHE A 127 -8.45 -6.59 3.22
CA PHE A 127 -8.93 -7.74 2.42
C PHE A 127 -8.08 -9.00 2.56
N ALA A 128 -6.88 -8.88 3.11
CA ALA A 128 -5.99 -9.99 3.41
C ALA A 128 -4.98 -9.60 4.48
N PHE A 129 -4.31 -10.56 5.06
CA PHE A 129 -3.12 -10.34 5.88
C PHE A 129 -2.11 -11.47 5.67
N GLN A 130 -0.85 -11.15 5.83
CA GLN A 130 0.23 -12.12 5.77
C GLN A 130 0.90 -12.25 7.14
N GLY A 131 1.03 -13.48 7.61
CA GLY A 131 1.81 -13.80 8.79
C GLY A 131 3.22 -14.23 8.42
N ARG A 132 4.24 -13.45 8.81
CA ARG A 132 5.66 -13.80 8.66
C ARG A 132 6.18 -14.41 9.95
N ALA A 133 6.79 -15.58 9.86
CA ALA A 133 7.49 -16.22 10.98
C ALA A 133 8.73 -15.41 11.38
N PHE A 134 9.01 -15.34 12.69
CA PHE A 134 10.21 -14.68 13.19
C PHE A 134 11.46 -15.57 13.10
N GLY A 135 11.28 -16.88 13.18
CA GLY A 135 12.34 -17.89 13.13
C GLY A 135 12.28 -18.76 11.87
N ASN A 136 12.54 -20.05 12.04
CA ASN A 136 12.64 -21.06 10.98
C ASN A 136 11.31 -21.80 10.74
N GLU A 137 10.21 -21.35 11.35
CA GLU A 137 8.90 -21.98 11.21
C GLU A 137 8.42 -21.95 9.76
N GLN A 138 7.87 -23.08 9.31
CA GLN A 138 7.37 -23.23 7.95
C GLN A 138 5.83 -23.23 7.92
N PRO A 139 5.22 -22.64 6.89
CA PRO A 139 5.84 -21.78 5.87
C PRO A 139 6.28 -20.44 6.45
N LYS A 140 7.40 -19.91 5.98
CA LYS A 140 7.96 -18.62 6.43
C LYS A 140 6.97 -17.47 6.26
N TYR A 141 6.19 -17.50 5.20
CA TYR A 141 5.10 -16.57 4.90
C TYR A 141 3.80 -17.34 4.68
N LEU A 142 2.73 -16.89 5.29
CA LEU A 142 1.39 -17.43 5.07
C LEU A 142 0.39 -16.29 4.89
N THR A 143 -0.19 -16.18 3.69
CA THR A 143 -1.18 -15.14 3.38
C THR A 143 -2.60 -15.68 3.51
N ILE A 144 -3.42 -15.01 4.29
CA ILE A 144 -4.83 -15.33 4.53
C ILE A 144 -5.67 -14.26 3.83
N LYS A 145 -6.48 -14.65 2.87
CA LYS A 145 -7.43 -13.76 2.20
C LYS A 145 -8.74 -13.70 2.99
N LEU A 146 -9.25 -12.50 3.18
CA LEU A 146 -10.58 -12.22 3.73
C LEU A 146 -11.60 -12.06 2.60
N ASP A 147 -11.13 -11.60 1.43
CA ASP A 147 -11.90 -11.50 0.20
C ASP A 147 -11.19 -12.31 -0.90
N GLU A 148 -11.79 -13.44 -1.28
CA GLU A 148 -11.20 -14.34 -2.28
C GLU A 148 -11.13 -13.73 -3.69
N ASN A 149 -11.95 -12.72 -3.98
CA ASN A 149 -11.98 -12.07 -5.29
C ASN A 149 -10.84 -11.09 -5.51
N LYS A 150 -10.14 -10.69 -4.44
CA LYS A 150 -9.03 -9.73 -4.54
C LYS A 150 -7.68 -10.43 -4.78
N GLN A 151 -6.84 -9.80 -5.58
CA GLN A 151 -5.46 -10.25 -5.80
C GLN A 151 -4.61 -9.99 -4.56
N LYS A 152 -3.62 -10.85 -4.29
CA LYS A 152 -2.69 -10.72 -3.15
C LYS A 152 -1.66 -9.62 -3.42
N VAL A 153 -2.08 -8.38 -3.40
CA VAL A 153 -1.22 -7.21 -3.62
C VAL A 153 -1.16 -6.39 -2.34
N TYR A 154 0.04 -6.17 -1.85
CA TYR A 154 0.33 -5.34 -0.68
C TYR A 154 0.64 -3.91 -1.09
N GLY A 155 0.16 -2.92 -0.34
CA GLY A 155 0.51 -1.52 -0.51
C GLY A 155 -0.39 -0.75 -1.48
N LEU A 156 -1.56 -1.28 -1.85
CA LEU A 156 -2.50 -0.61 -2.75
C LEU A 156 -3.07 0.70 -2.18
N GLU A 157 -3.14 0.82 -0.86
CA GLU A 157 -3.65 1.99 -0.15
C GLU A 157 -2.70 3.19 -0.18
N ARG A 158 -1.43 2.96 -0.49
CA ARG A 158 -0.38 3.99 -0.48
C ARG A 158 0.21 4.30 -1.85
N VAL A 159 -0.16 3.55 -2.90
CA VAL A 159 0.41 3.72 -4.24
C VAL A 159 -0.32 4.82 -5.02
N ASN A 160 0.45 5.67 -5.69
CA ASN A 160 -0.06 6.64 -6.64
C ASN A 160 0.14 6.12 -8.07
N PHE A 161 -0.93 5.71 -8.74
CA PHE A 161 -0.92 5.19 -10.11
C PHE A 161 -0.70 6.27 -11.21
N GLN A 162 -0.57 7.54 -10.83
CA GLN A 162 -0.20 8.63 -11.76
C GLN A 162 1.32 8.83 -11.85
N ARG A 163 2.09 8.05 -11.10
CA ARG A 163 3.56 8.08 -11.06
C ARG A 163 4.08 6.69 -11.38
N GLN A 164 5.36 6.59 -11.72
CA GLN A 164 6.03 5.29 -11.84
C GLN A 164 5.77 4.43 -10.60
N VAL A 165 5.37 3.18 -10.83
CA VAL A 165 5.10 2.19 -9.79
C VAL A 165 6.18 1.11 -9.83
N TYR A 166 6.77 0.83 -8.68
CA TYR A 166 7.65 -0.32 -8.49
C TYR A 166 6.88 -1.50 -7.95
N ILE A 167 7.28 -2.71 -8.34
CA ILE A 167 6.65 -3.96 -7.90
C ILE A 167 7.73 -4.92 -7.42
N THR A 168 7.68 -5.28 -6.15
CA THR A 168 8.56 -6.28 -5.54
C THR A 168 7.83 -7.61 -5.32
N GLU A 169 8.55 -8.69 -5.01
CA GLU A 169 7.94 -9.96 -4.64
C GLU A 169 7.43 -9.94 -3.20
N GLY A 170 8.23 -9.43 -2.27
CA GLY A 170 7.94 -9.41 -0.84
C GLY A 170 7.36 -8.10 -0.34
N PRO A 171 6.35 -8.13 0.56
CA PRO A 171 5.85 -6.91 1.20
C PRO A 171 6.92 -6.10 1.93
N ILE A 172 7.88 -6.75 2.59
CA ILE A 172 8.94 -6.05 3.35
C ILE A 172 9.83 -5.24 2.40
N ASP A 173 10.22 -5.82 1.26
CA ASP A 173 11.07 -5.14 0.27
C ASP A 173 10.41 -3.88 -0.28
N SER A 174 9.09 -3.92 -0.46
CA SER A 174 8.32 -2.76 -0.91
C SER A 174 8.30 -1.58 0.07
N LEU A 175 8.71 -1.76 1.32
CA LEU A 175 8.76 -0.69 2.32
C LEU A 175 9.98 0.23 2.14
N PHE A 176 10.97 -0.20 1.38
CA PHE A 176 12.22 0.54 1.15
C PHE A 176 12.22 1.33 -0.17
N VAL A 177 11.24 1.10 -1.03
CA VAL A 177 11.13 1.76 -2.34
C VAL A 177 9.89 2.65 -2.37
N ASP A 178 10.05 3.90 -2.81
CA ASP A 178 8.92 4.82 -2.93
C ASP A 178 7.95 4.36 -4.01
N ASN A 179 6.66 4.62 -3.79
CA ASN A 179 5.57 4.25 -4.70
C ASN A 179 5.61 2.78 -5.14
N CYS A 180 5.84 1.90 -4.17
CA CYS A 180 6.05 0.47 -4.39
C CYS A 180 4.91 -0.36 -3.79
N ILE A 181 4.51 -1.39 -4.53
CA ILE A 181 3.61 -2.45 -4.10
C ILE A 181 4.33 -3.80 -4.15
N ALA A 182 3.78 -4.80 -3.47
CA ALA A 182 4.32 -6.16 -3.57
C ALA A 182 3.28 -7.14 -4.10
N ALA A 183 3.71 -8.00 -5.02
CA ALA A 183 2.84 -9.00 -5.66
C ALA A 183 2.60 -10.25 -4.79
N ALA A 184 3.25 -10.40 -3.65
CA ALA A 184 3.07 -11.49 -2.67
C ALA A 184 2.80 -12.88 -3.28
N GLY A 185 3.51 -13.23 -4.36
CA GLY A 185 3.37 -14.49 -5.08
C GLY A 185 2.21 -14.53 -6.09
N ALA A 186 1.58 -13.39 -6.41
CA ALA A 186 0.54 -13.29 -7.42
C ALA A 186 1.10 -12.79 -8.76
N ASP A 187 0.60 -13.33 -9.88
CA ASP A 187 0.77 -12.69 -11.17
C ASP A 187 -0.07 -11.42 -11.19
N LEU A 188 0.61 -10.28 -11.03
CA LEU A 188 -0.07 -9.01 -10.93
C LEU A 188 -0.54 -8.54 -12.31
N VAL A 189 -1.83 -8.30 -12.41
CA VAL A 189 -2.44 -7.67 -13.58
C VAL A 189 -2.91 -6.27 -13.17
N LEU A 190 -2.09 -5.25 -13.47
CA LEU A 190 -2.45 -3.83 -13.31
C LEU A 190 -3.20 -3.29 -14.53
N LYS A 191 -3.87 -4.16 -15.30
CA LYS A 191 -4.59 -3.78 -16.53
C LYS A 191 -5.44 -2.54 -16.29
N ASN A 192 -5.24 -1.55 -17.15
CA ASN A 192 -6.00 -0.29 -17.21
C ASN A 192 -5.81 0.69 -16.02
N LYS A 193 -4.86 0.46 -15.10
CA LYS A 193 -4.59 1.41 -14.02
C LYS A 193 -3.41 2.33 -14.32
N ILE A 194 -2.43 1.82 -15.03
CA ILE A 194 -1.17 2.53 -15.35
C ILE A 194 -0.59 1.97 -16.67
N PRO A 195 0.04 2.78 -17.52
CA PRO A 195 0.79 2.31 -18.68
C PRO A 195 1.91 1.35 -18.28
N ASN A 196 2.15 0.31 -19.08
CA ASN A 196 3.12 -0.74 -18.74
C ASN A 196 4.55 -0.19 -18.62
N ASP A 197 4.91 0.80 -19.42
CA ASP A 197 6.21 1.50 -19.40
C ASP A 197 6.44 2.36 -18.14
N GLN A 198 5.39 2.61 -17.33
CA GLN A 198 5.48 3.25 -16.03
C GLN A 198 5.52 2.25 -14.86
N VAL A 199 5.62 0.95 -15.14
CA VAL A 199 5.72 -0.10 -14.12
C VAL A 199 7.09 -0.77 -14.22
N THR A 200 7.78 -0.85 -13.09
CA THR A 200 9.09 -1.49 -12.96
C THR A 200 9.02 -2.64 -11.98
N TYR A 201 9.33 -3.84 -12.44
CA TYR A 201 9.42 -5.03 -11.60
C TYR A 201 10.82 -5.21 -11.03
N ILE A 202 10.87 -5.59 -9.76
CA ILE A 202 12.10 -5.88 -9.01
C ILE A 202 11.92 -7.27 -8.39
N PHE A 203 12.59 -8.27 -8.96
CA PHE A 203 12.60 -9.64 -8.45
C PHE A 203 13.76 -9.84 -7.49
N ASP A 204 13.67 -10.87 -6.64
CA ASP A 204 14.81 -11.35 -5.85
C ASP A 204 15.98 -11.70 -6.76
N ASN A 205 17.21 -11.47 -6.30
CA ASN A 205 18.44 -11.79 -7.04
C ASN A 205 18.74 -13.28 -7.04
N GLU A 206 17.98 -14.03 -7.82
CA GLU A 206 18.09 -15.48 -7.94
C GLU A 206 18.29 -15.94 -9.40
N PRO A 207 19.46 -15.70 -10.03
CA PRO A 207 19.71 -15.98 -11.46
C PRO A 207 19.65 -17.48 -11.81
N ARG A 208 19.65 -18.37 -10.81
CA ARG A 208 19.53 -19.82 -10.97
C ARG A 208 18.12 -20.35 -10.72
N ASN A 209 17.17 -19.50 -10.35
CA ASN A 209 15.79 -19.87 -10.09
C ASN A 209 14.97 -19.79 -11.38
N ARG A 210 14.65 -20.94 -11.97
CA ARG A 210 13.91 -21.03 -13.25
C ARG A 210 12.55 -20.34 -13.20
N GLU A 211 11.86 -20.39 -12.08
CA GLU A 211 10.54 -19.77 -11.93
C GLU A 211 10.64 -18.23 -11.94
N ILE A 212 11.63 -17.67 -11.24
CA ILE A 212 11.89 -16.24 -11.25
C ILE A 212 12.29 -15.79 -12.66
N ILE A 213 13.23 -16.48 -13.30
CA ILE A 213 13.65 -16.17 -14.67
C ILE A 213 12.45 -16.20 -15.64
N LYS A 214 11.59 -17.22 -15.57
CA LYS A 214 10.38 -17.29 -16.40
C LYS A 214 9.44 -16.10 -16.17
N ARG A 215 9.26 -15.69 -14.91
CA ARG A 215 8.45 -14.51 -14.57
C ARG A 215 9.07 -13.22 -15.10
N MET A 216 10.40 -13.08 -15.00
CA MET A 216 11.12 -11.93 -15.56
C MET A 216 10.91 -11.83 -17.08
N TYR A 217 11.00 -12.94 -17.83
CA TYR A 217 10.67 -12.95 -19.27
C TYR A 217 9.22 -12.52 -19.52
N SER A 218 8.26 -13.06 -18.77
CA SER A 218 6.84 -12.70 -18.92
C SER A 218 6.56 -11.21 -18.66
N VAL A 219 7.34 -10.57 -17.77
CA VAL A 219 7.26 -9.13 -17.51
C VAL A 219 7.75 -8.33 -18.72
N VAL A 220 8.89 -8.73 -19.30
CA VAL A 220 9.47 -8.05 -20.46
C VAL A 220 8.58 -8.22 -21.71
N GLU A 221 8.02 -9.42 -21.94
CA GLU A 221 7.08 -9.71 -23.03
C GLU A 221 5.80 -8.85 -22.96
N LYS A 222 5.43 -8.38 -21.79
CA LYS A 222 4.30 -7.47 -21.56
C LYS A 222 4.68 -5.99 -21.60
N ASP A 223 5.88 -5.65 -22.07
CA ASP A 223 6.40 -4.28 -22.15
C ASP A 223 6.52 -3.54 -20.78
N TYR A 224 6.66 -4.27 -19.67
CA TYR A 224 7.02 -3.68 -18.39
C TYR A 224 8.54 -3.44 -18.30
N ASN A 225 8.94 -2.50 -17.46
CA ASN A 225 10.34 -2.34 -17.10
C ASN A 225 10.77 -3.41 -16.09
N LEU A 226 12.04 -3.78 -16.14
CA LEU A 226 12.63 -4.80 -15.30
C LEU A 226 13.95 -4.30 -14.70
N VAL A 227 14.10 -4.44 -13.38
CA VAL A 227 15.43 -4.34 -12.76
C VAL A 227 16.15 -5.66 -12.97
N VAL A 228 17.33 -5.60 -13.58
CA VAL A 228 18.25 -6.74 -13.70
C VAL A 228 19.46 -6.44 -12.83
N TRP A 229 19.67 -7.24 -11.78
CA TRP A 229 20.76 -7.03 -10.84
C TRP A 229 22.12 -7.19 -11.52
N PRO A 230 23.12 -6.35 -11.16
CA PRO A 230 24.48 -6.49 -11.71
C PRO A 230 25.13 -7.79 -11.22
N ASP A 231 26.08 -8.30 -12.00
CA ASP A 231 26.73 -9.60 -11.76
C ASP A 231 27.50 -9.70 -10.43
N ASP A 232 27.98 -8.58 -9.92
CA ASP A 232 28.70 -8.45 -8.67
C ASP A 232 27.77 -8.32 -7.45
N MET A 233 26.45 -8.20 -7.65
CA MET A 233 25.46 -8.13 -6.59
C MET A 233 25.40 -9.45 -5.82
N ARG A 234 25.75 -9.38 -4.51
CA ARG A 234 25.76 -10.55 -3.63
C ARG A 234 24.51 -10.69 -2.77
N HIS A 235 23.77 -9.60 -2.59
CA HIS A 235 22.56 -9.58 -1.79
C HIS A 235 21.39 -10.22 -2.55
N LYS A 236 20.55 -10.94 -1.81
CA LYS A 236 19.43 -11.67 -2.38
C LYS A 236 18.25 -10.76 -2.72
N ASP A 237 17.94 -9.85 -1.83
CA ASP A 237 16.74 -8.99 -1.90
C ASP A 237 17.06 -7.55 -1.45
N ILE A 238 16.09 -6.66 -1.60
CA ILE A 238 16.22 -5.25 -1.23
C ILE A 238 16.50 -5.11 0.27
N ASN A 239 15.83 -5.91 1.11
CA ASN A 239 16.04 -5.81 2.54
C ASN A 239 17.47 -6.20 2.94
N ASP A 240 18.07 -7.20 2.31
CA ASP A 240 19.47 -7.58 2.54
C ASP A 240 20.42 -6.45 2.14
N ILE A 241 20.14 -5.74 1.03
CA ILE A 241 20.91 -4.55 0.59
C ILE A 241 20.85 -3.45 1.67
N ILE A 242 19.67 -3.17 2.21
CA ILE A 242 19.49 -2.15 3.26
C ILE A 242 20.18 -2.57 4.57
N ILE A 243 20.07 -3.84 4.96
CA ILE A 243 20.76 -4.36 6.17
C ILE A 243 22.26 -4.22 6.05
N SER A 244 22.84 -4.41 4.85
CA SER A 244 24.29 -4.26 4.62
C SER A 244 24.80 -2.82 4.77
N GLY A 245 23.91 -1.83 4.89
CA GLY A 245 24.27 -0.43 5.16
C GLY A 245 23.99 0.54 4.00
N THR A 246 23.47 0.04 2.87
CA THR A 246 23.07 0.87 1.73
C THR A 246 21.93 1.81 2.14
N SER A 247 22.10 3.10 1.85
CA SER A 247 21.06 4.11 2.09
C SER A 247 19.91 4.02 1.06
N LYS A 248 18.77 4.61 1.39
CA LYS A 248 17.62 4.67 0.48
C LYS A 248 17.96 5.40 -0.84
N ALA A 249 18.81 6.42 -0.80
CA ALA A 249 19.24 7.15 -1.99
C ALA A 249 20.15 6.31 -2.89
N GLU A 250 21.10 5.59 -2.31
CA GLU A 250 21.97 4.64 -3.04
C GLU A 250 21.18 3.48 -3.62
N LEU A 251 20.18 2.96 -2.87
CA LEU A 251 19.27 1.92 -3.40
C LEU A 251 18.51 2.45 -4.63
N LEU A 252 17.95 3.65 -4.57
CA LEU A 252 17.22 4.24 -5.71
C LEU A 252 18.13 4.43 -6.92
N ASP A 253 19.36 4.90 -6.72
CA ASP A 253 20.35 5.05 -7.79
C ASP A 253 20.71 3.69 -8.40
N LEU A 254 20.92 2.68 -7.58
CA LEU A 254 21.15 1.29 -8.01
C LEU A 254 19.99 0.76 -8.88
N LEU A 255 18.75 0.93 -8.41
CA LEU A 255 17.55 0.49 -9.14
C LEU A 255 17.45 1.22 -10.50
N ASN A 256 17.63 2.54 -10.52
CA ASN A 256 17.55 3.35 -11.74
C ASN A 256 18.62 2.95 -12.77
N LYS A 257 19.86 2.75 -12.34
CA LYS A 257 20.97 2.32 -13.22
C LYS A 257 20.75 0.93 -13.81
N ASN A 258 20.01 0.08 -13.15
CA ASN A 258 19.78 -1.31 -13.55
C ASN A 258 18.35 -1.59 -14.01
N THR A 259 17.58 -0.55 -14.32
CA THR A 259 16.24 -0.66 -14.92
C THR A 259 16.37 -0.68 -16.45
N TYR A 260 15.85 -1.72 -17.06
CA TYR A 260 15.85 -1.95 -18.50
C TYR A 260 14.45 -2.18 -19.04
N SER A 261 14.25 -1.92 -20.32
CA SER A 261 12.96 -2.12 -21.02
C SER A 261 13.13 -2.80 -22.36
N LYS A 262 12.10 -3.44 -22.85
CA LYS A 262 12.03 -4.01 -24.21
C LYS A 262 13.27 -4.85 -24.56
N LEU A 263 13.90 -4.58 -25.69
CA LEU A 263 15.07 -5.33 -26.18
C LEU A 263 16.26 -5.26 -25.21
N SER A 264 16.50 -4.11 -24.59
CA SER A 264 17.59 -3.97 -23.60
C SER A 264 17.37 -4.85 -22.37
N ALA A 265 16.12 -4.99 -21.92
CA ALA A 265 15.78 -5.89 -20.84
C ALA A 265 16.00 -7.36 -21.23
N LEU A 266 15.61 -7.77 -22.43
CA LEU A 266 15.86 -9.13 -22.93
C LEU A 266 17.35 -9.45 -23.01
N THR A 267 18.15 -8.51 -23.54
CA THR A 267 19.63 -8.68 -23.62
C THR A 267 20.22 -8.85 -22.23
N LYS A 268 19.90 -7.94 -21.30
CA LYS A 268 20.40 -8.00 -19.93
C LYS A 268 19.94 -9.25 -19.18
N LEU A 269 18.68 -9.66 -19.36
CA LEU A 269 18.16 -10.89 -18.76
C LEU A 269 18.86 -12.14 -19.29
N ASN A 270 19.23 -12.17 -20.58
CA ASN A 270 20.02 -13.28 -21.15
C ASN A 270 21.44 -13.36 -20.58
N GLU A 271 22.07 -12.20 -20.27
CA GLU A 271 23.36 -12.14 -19.59
C GLU A 271 23.24 -12.57 -18.11
N TYR A 272 22.15 -12.14 -17.44
CA TYR A 272 21.92 -12.40 -16.01
C TYR A 272 21.61 -13.86 -15.67
N LYS A 273 20.79 -14.54 -16.48
CA LYS A 273 20.35 -15.91 -16.19
C LYS A 273 21.51 -16.90 -16.15
N LYS A 274 21.48 -17.81 -15.15
CA LYS A 274 22.46 -18.88 -14.98
C LYS A 274 21.79 -20.27 -14.96
N VAL A 275 20.72 -20.43 -15.75
CA VAL A 275 19.88 -21.65 -15.90
C VAL A 275 19.65 -21.97 -17.36
#